data_6690b42787908ad91dddf3731b8498cb
#
_entry.id   6690b42787908ad91dddf3731b8498cb
#
_cell.length_a   1.000
_cell.length_b   1.000
_cell.length_c   1.000
_cell.angle_alpha   90.00
_cell.angle_beta   90.00
_cell.angle_gamma   90.00
#
_symmetry.space_group_name_H-M   'P 1'
#
loop_
_entity.id
_entity.type
_entity.pdbx_description
1 polymer ?
#
loop_
_entity_poly.entity_id
_entity_poly.type
_entity_poly.pdbx_seq_one_letter_code
_entity_poly.pdbx_strand_id
1 'polypeptide(L)'
;FSVKMSDKSTFSSQLLSGHRSIVVFFYSACGDCHRYLPKLNRLYEGLRADPEGEFRDVRLICISRADNAERIARYWADAHFSLPYAPETDRRVYDLFGAHRVPTTYVFDAQGLCVATYGDSNAPDESELRNALRKAK
;
A
#
# COMPACT_ATOMS: atom_id res chain seq x y z
N PHE A 1 -9.68 11.08 4.07
CA PHE A 1 -8.28 11.54 4.04
C PHE A 1 -7.84 11.89 2.62
N SER A 2 -6.71 12.57 2.53
CA SER A 2 -6.08 12.92 1.26
C SER A 2 -4.57 12.93 1.46
N VAL A 3 -3.83 12.33 0.53
CA VAL A 3 -2.37 12.33 0.54
C VAL A 3 -1.84 12.72 -0.84
N LYS A 4 -0.68 13.38 -0.83
CA LYS A 4 0.02 13.71 -2.06
C LYS A 4 1.02 12.60 -2.39
N MET A 5 0.85 11.99 -3.55
CA MET A 5 1.74 10.93 -4.00
C MET A 5 3.08 11.50 -4.47
N SER A 6 4.08 10.64 -4.57
CA SER A 6 5.42 11.05 -5.00
C SER A 6 5.43 11.64 -6.41
N ASP A 7 4.48 11.27 -7.26
CA ASP A 7 4.34 11.79 -8.63
C ASP A 7 3.53 13.08 -8.70
N LYS A 8 3.20 13.67 -7.54
CA LYS A 8 2.43 14.92 -7.36
C LYS A 8 0.93 14.76 -7.55
N SER A 9 0.43 13.57 -7.90
CA SER A 9 -1.01 13.31 -7.91
C SER A 9 -1.54 13.23 -6.49
N THR A 10 -2.86 13.27 -6.34
CA THR A 10 -3.52 13.17 -5.04
C THR A 10 -4.30 11.87 -4.96
N PHE A 11 -4.13 11.14 -3.86
CA PHE A 11 -4.97 9.99 -3.53
C PHE A 11 -5.83 10.36 -2.33
N SER A 12 -7.14 10.17 -2.44
CA SER A 12 -8.06 10.49 -1.35
C SER A 12 -8.94 9.30 -1.02
N SER A 13 -9.57 9.33 0.16
CA SER A 13 -10.47 8.27 0.60
C SER A 13 -11.63 8.02 -0.36
N GLN A 14 -12.01 9.03 -1.14
CA GLN A 14 -13.06 8.87 -2.16
C GLN A 14 -12.65 7.87 -3.25
N LEU A 15 -11.36 7.73 -3.51
CA LEU A 15 -10.84 6.79 -4.51
C LEU A 15 -10.85 5.33 -4.02
N LEU A 16 -11.20 5.08 -2.76
CA LEU A 16 -11.40 3.71 -2.27
C LEU A 16 -12.71 3.11 -2.79
N SER A 17 -13.61 3.93 -3.32
CA SER A 17 -14.86 3.48 -3.91
C SER A 17 -14.71 3.35 -5.43
N GLY A 18 -15.34 2.34 -6.01
CA GLY A 18 -15.33 2.12 -7.45
C GLY A 18 -14.29 1.11 -7.93
N HIS A 19 -13.36 0.70 -7.08
CA HIS A 19 -12.35 -0.31 -7.40
C HIS A 19 -11.78 -0.89 -6.10
N ARG A 20 -11.23 -2.09 -6.18
CA ARG A 20 -10.56 -2.70 -5.02
C ARG A 20 -9.22 -2.01 -4.78
N SER A 21 -8.79 -1.95 -3.51
CA SER A 21 -7.57 -1.24 -3.14
C SER A 21 -6.77 -1.98 -2.07
N ILE A 22 -5.46 -1.80 -2.11
CA ILE A 22 -4.56 -2.21 -1.03
C ILE A 22 -3.84 -0.95 -0.56
N VAL A 23 -3.94 -0.67 0.75
CA VAL A 23 -3.25 0.47 1.38
C VAL A 23 -2.26 -0.09 2.38
N VAL A 24 -0.99 0.29 2.27
CA VAL A 24 0.08 -0.21 3.12
C VAL A 24 0.77 0.96 3.81
N PHE A 25 0.85 0.90 5.13
CA PHE A 25 1.65 1.86 5.91
C PHE A 25 3.03 1.29 6.15
N PHE A 26 4.04 2.13 6.03
CA PHE A 26 5.43 1.73 6.16
C PHE A 26 6.27 2.83 6.81
N TYR A 27 7.51 2.46 7.17
CA TYR A 27 8.53 3.39 7.61
C TYR A 27 9.86 2.95 6.97
N SER A 28 10.58 3.88 6.35
CA SER A 28 11.74 3.54 5.54
C SER A 28 12.90 2.89 6.33
N ALA A 29 12.96 3.13 7.63
CA ALA A 29 14.00 2.54 8.49
C ALA A 29 13.53 1.27 9.21
N CYS A 30 12.34 0.75 8.90
CA CYS A 30 11.76 -0.41 9.55
C CYS A 30 12.25 -1.71 8.90
N GLY A 31 12.85 -2.62 9.68
CA GLY A 31 13.37 -3.90 9.17
C GLY A 31 12.30 -4.80 8.59
N ASP A 32 11.13 -4.88 9.24
CA ASP A 32 10.01 -5.67 8.74
C ASP A 32 9.49 -5.14 7.40
N CYS A 33 9.46 -3.82 7.24
CA CYS A 33 9.08 -3.19 5.99
C CYS A 33 10.06 -3.55 4.87
N HIS A 34 11.36 -3.58 5.18
CA HIS A 34 12.39 -3.96 4.20
C HIS A 34 12.25 -5.41 3.71
N ARG A 35 11.68 -6.28 4.53
CA ARG A 35 11.38 -7.65 4.14
C ARG A 35 10.08 -7.76 3.35
N TYR A 36 9.10 -6.93 3.66
CA TYR A 36 7.77 -7.02 3.08
C TYR A 36 7.64 -6.28 1.75
N LEU A 37 8.17 -5.05 1.65
CA LEU A 37 7.98 -4.21 0.48
C LEU A 37 8.47 -4.83 -0.83
N PRO A 38 9.59 -5.59 -0.87
CA PRO A 38 9.96 -6.26 -2.12
C PRO A 38 8.92 -7.26 -2.62
N LYS A 39 8.27 -7.98 -1.70
CA LYS A 39 7.20 -8.92 -2.05
C LYS A 39 5.98 -8.16 -2.60
N LEU A 40 5.64 -7.05 -1.97
CA LEU A 40 4.55 -6.20 -2.40
C LEU A 40 4.83 -5.59 -3.78
N ASN A 41 6.07 -5.20 -4.03
CA ASN A 41 6.46 -4.68 -5.33
C ASN A 41 6.30 -5.71 -6.44
N ARG A 42 6.65 -6.98 -6.16
CA ARG A 42 6.45 -8.07 -7.13
C ARG A 42 4.97 -8.25 -7.45
N LEU A 43 4.11 -8.20 -6.43
CA LEU A 43 2.66 -8.25 -6.64
C LEU A 43 2.21 -7.11 -7.54
N TYR A 44 2.63 -5.89 -7.21
CA TYR A 44 2.24 -4.70 -7.96
C TYR A 44 2.66 -4.79 -9.43
N GLU A 45 3.89 -5.22 -9.69
CA GLU A 45 4.37 -5.37 -11.06
C GLU A 45 3.60 -6.45 -11.82
N GLY A 46 3.24 -7.55 -11.13
CA GLY A 46 2.40 -8.58 -11.72
C GLY A 46 1.01 -8.08 -12.08
N LEU A 47 0.42 -7.24 -11.23
CA LEU A 47 -0.89 -6.63 -11.53
C LEU A 47 -0.82 -5.73 -12.76
N ARG A 48 0.26 -4.96 -12.89
CA ARG A 48 0.45 -4.06 -14.01
C ARG A 48 0.75 -4.79 -15.32
N ALA A 49 1.39 -5.93 -15.23
CA ALA A 49 1.73 -6.74 -16.39
C ALA A 49 0.51 -7.41 -17.03
N ASP A 50 -0.62 -7.43 -16.31
CA ASP A 50 -1.86 -8.05 -16.78
C ASP A 50 -3.02 -7.05 -16.70
N PRO A 51 -3.03 -6.01 -17.57
CA PRO A 51 -4.05 -4.96 -17.49
C PRO A 51 -5.46 -5.41 -17.84
N GLU A 52 -5.62 -6.60 -18.41
CA GLU A 52 -6.90 -7.18 -18.74
C GLU A 52 -7.30 -8.30 -17.77
N GLY A 53 -6.50 -8.57 -16.75
CA GLY A 53 -6.69 -9.68 -15.83
C GLY A 53 -7.75 -9.45 -14.77
N GLU A 54 -7.90 -10.44 -13.89
CA GLU A 54 -8.94 -10.43 -12.85
C GLU A 54 -8.73 -9.32 -11.81
N PHE A 55 -7.52 -8.79 -11.69
CA PHE A 55 -7.19 -7.72 -10.74
C PHE A 55 -6.98 -6.36 -11.42
N ARG A 56 -7.54 -6.17 -12.62
CA ARG A 56 -7.31 -4.96 -13.42
C ARG A 56 -7.80 -3.68 -12.75
N ASP A 57 -8.76 -3.78 -11.81
CA ASP A 57 -9.31 -2.64 -11.09
C ASP A 57 -8.51 -2.28 -9.82
N VAL A 58 -7.60 -3.15 -9.39
CA VAL A 58 -6.93 -3.02 -8.09
C VAL A 58 -5.94 -1.85 -8.09
N ARG A 59 -6.07 -0.98 -7.08
CA ARG A 59 -5.12 0.10 -6.79
C ARG A 59 -4.31 -0.28 -5.56
N LEU A 60 -3.02 0.01 -5.58
CA LEU A 60 -2.12 -0.27 -4.46
C LEU A 60 -1.33 0.99 -4.17
N ILE A 61 -1.37 1.44 -2.92
CA ILE A 61 -0.57 2.59 -2.49
C ILE A 61 0.13 2.29 -1.17
N CYS A 62 1.31 2.87 -1.01
CA CYS A 62 2.07 2.84 0.23
C CYS A 62 2.08 4.24 0.81
N ILE A 63 1.78 4.36 2.11
CA ILE A 63 1.75 5.65 2.81
C ILE A 63 2.73 5.57 3.97
N SER A 64 3.65 6.52 4.06
CA SER A 64 4.61 6.53 5.16
C SER A 64 3.99 7.02 6.45
N ARG A 65 4.55 6.55 7.57
CA ARG A 65 4.25 7.04 8.91
C ARG A 65 5.38 7.96 9.33
N ALA A 66 5.13 9.27 9.38
CA ALA A 66 6.06 10.27 9.92
C ALA A 66 7.51 10.06 9.47
N ASP A 67 7.74 10.02 8.16
CA ASP A 67 9.03 9.69 7.58
C ASP A 67 9.65 10.87 6.84
N ASN A 68 10.90 10.73 6.45
CA ASN A 68 11.64 11.73 5.69
C ASN A 68 11.51 11.44 4.20
N ALA A 69 10.99 12.41 3.44
CA ALA A 69 10.70 12.23 2.01
C ALA A 69 11.96 11.88 1.19
N GLU A 70 13.10 12.50 1.52
CA GLU A 70 14.36 12.23 0.81
C GLU A 70 14.87 10.81 1.09
N ARG A 71 14.73 10.35 2.33
CA ARG A 71 15.14 8.98 2.71
C ARG A 71 14.27 7.95 2.01
N ILE A 72 12.96 8.20 1.92
CA ILE A 72 12.04 7.32 1.19
C ILE A 72 12.41 7.25 -0.28
N ALA A 73 12.63 8.41 -0.91
CA ALA A 73 12.97 8.47 -2.33
C ALA A 73 14.26 7.70 -2.64
N ARG A 74 15.26 7.81 -1.76
CA ARG A 74 16.52 7.09 -1.91
C ARG A 74 16.32 5.59 -1.78
N TYR A 75 15.54 5.17 -0.79
CA TYR A 75 15.23 3.75 -0.61
C TYR A 75 14.49 3.18 -1.83
N TRP A 76 13.47 3.88 -2.32
CA TRP A 76 12.72 3.44 -3.50
C TRP A 76 13.63 3.29 -4.73
N ALA A 77 14.51 4.26 -4.94
CA ALA A 77 15.44 4.24 -6.08
C ALA A 77 16.44 3.08 -5.95
N ASP A 78 17.02 2.90 -4.77
CA ASP A 78 18.01 1.83 -4.53
C ASP A 78 17.40 0.44 -4.65
N ALA A 79 16.15 0.28 -4.24
CA ALA A 79 15.43 -1.00 -4.31
C ALA A 79 14.78 -1.23 -5.68
N HIS A 80 14.79 -0.25 -6.56
CA HIS A 80 14.12 -0.28 -7.87
C HIS A 80 12.62 -0.56 -7.76
N PHE A 81 11.97 0.02 -6.76
CA PHE A 81 10.53 -0.16 -6.57
C PHE A 81 9.73 0.68 -7.56
N SER A 82 8.67 0.09 -8.11
CA SER A 82 7.66 0.79 -8.91
C SER A 82 6.40 1.09 -8.09
N LEU A 83 6.33 0.65 -6.85
CA LEU A 83 5.20 0.88 -5.95
C LEU A 83 4.84 2.37 -5.85
N PRO A 84 3.57 2.74 -6.04
CA PRO A 84 3.14 4.10 -5.76
C PRO A 84 3.25 4.38 -4.25
N TYR A 85 3.76 5.56 -3.88
CA TYR A 85 3.87 5.90 -2.47
C TYR A 85 3.58 7.38 -2.22
N ALA A 86 3.11 7.66 -1.00
CA ALA A 86 2.89 9.02 -0.51
C ALA A 86 3.88 9.27 0.64
N PRO A 87 4.81 10.22 0.49
CA PRO A 87 5.80 10.49 1.54
C PRO A 87 5.22 11.41 2.61
N GLU A 88 4.41 10.86 3.50
CA GLU A 88 3.83 11.61 4.61
C GLU A 88 4.88 11.86 5.70
N THR A 89 5.01 13.13 6.10
CA THR A 89 6.00 13.55 7.10
C THR A 89 5.45 13.54 8.52
N ASP A 90 4.17 13.26 8.69
CA ASP A 90 3.52 13.15 10.00
C ASP A 90 2.72 11.85 10.12
N ARG A 91 2.01 11.69 11.24
CA ARG A 91 1.25 10.48 11.55
C ARG A 91 -0.24 10.62 11.23
N ARG A 92 -0.67 11.72 10.63
CA ARG A 92 -2.08 12.05 10.55
C ARG A 92 -2.93 10.96 9.90
N VAL A 93 -2.52 10.50 8.72
CA VAL A 93 -3.28 9.47 8.00
C VAL A 93 -3.12 8.11 8.67
N TYR A 94 -1.91 7.78 9.11
CA TYR A 94 -1.63 6.56 9.86
C TYR A 94 -2.54 6.44 11.08
N ASP A 95 -2.68 7.53 11.84
CA ASP A 95 -3.51 7.55 13.05
C ASP A 95 -5.00 7.44 12.71
N LEU A 96 -5.44 8.01 11.59
CA LEU A 96 -6.84 7.89 11.13
C LEU A 96 -7.22 6.43 10.87
N PHE A 97 -6.29 5.62 10.41
CA PHE A 97 -6.54 4.20 10.16
C PHE A 97 -6.49 3.36 11.44
N GLY A 98 -5.98 3.94 12.54
CA GLY A 98 -5.84 3.22 13.81
C GLY A 98 -4.75 2.17 13.79
N ALA A 99 -3.78 2.28 12.90
CA ALA A 99 -2.66 1.36 12.84
C ALA A 99 -1.74 1.58 14.04
N HIS A 100 -1.14 0.50 14.54
CA HIS A 100 -0.25 0.55 15.71
C HIS A 100 1.19 0.20 15.38
N ARG A 101 1.43 -0.44 14.23
CA ARG A 101 2.74 -0.90 13.80
C ARG A 101 2.89 -0.78 12.31
N VAL A 102 4.12 -0.91 11.82
CA VAL A 102 4.42 -0.99 10.39
C VAL A 102 5.23 -2.26 10.12
N PRO A 103 5.03 -2.95 8.98
CA PRO A 103 4.01 -2.61 7.98
C PRO A 103 2.61 -3.03 8.43
N THR A 104 1.60 -2.27 8.04
CA THR A 104 0.20 -2.65 8.20
C THR A 104 -0.48 -2.54 6.85
N THR A 105 -1.21 -3.58 6.47
CA THR A 105 -1.85 -3.69 5.16
C THR A 105 -3.34 -3.78 5.31
N TYR A 106 -4.06 -2.97 4.55
CA TYR A 106 -5.53 -2.96 4.49
C TYR A 106 -5.97 -3.29 3.08
N VAL A 107 -6.93 -4.20 2.95
CA VAL A 107 -7.55 -4.55 1.67
C VAL A 107 -8.98 -4.04 1.67
N PHE A 108 -9.35 -3.29 0.64
CA PHE A 108 -10.68 -2.69 0.49
C PHE A 108 -11.41 -3.30 -0.70
N ASP A 109 -12.72 -3.50 -0.55
CA ASP A 109 -13.56 -3.90 -1.67
C ASP A 109 -13.96 -2.67 -2.52
N ALA A 110 -14.71 -2.91 -3.58
CA ALA A 110 -15.09 -1.85 -4.52
C ALA A 110 -16.08 -0.83 -3.92
N GLN A 111 -16.66 -1.12 -2.77
CA GLN A 111 -17.53 -0.20 -2.04
C GLN A 111 -16.76 0.64 -1.03
N GLY A 112 -15.44 0.45 -0.92
CA GLY A 112 -14.60 1.19 0.01
C GLY A 112 -14.61 0.62 1.42
N LEU A 113 -15.08 -0.61 1.60
CA LEU A 113 -15.10 -1.28 2.91
C LEU A 113 -13.82 -2.09 3.09
N CYS A 114 -13.22 -2.01 4.27
CA CYS A 114 -12.05 -2.80 4.61
C CYS A 114 -12.48 -4.25 4.88
N VAL A 115 -11.95 -5.18 4.10
CA VAL A 115 -12.32 -6.60 4.18
C VAL A 115 -11.20 -7.47 4.76
N ALA A 116 -9.97 -6.95 4.85
CA ALA A 116 -8.87 -7.68 5.46
C ALA A 116 -7.82 -6.69 5.98
N THR A 117 -7.20 -7.04 7.11
CA THR A 117 -6.13 -6.26 7.74
C THR A 117 -5.02 -7.21 8.17
N TYR A 118 -3.77 -6.82 7.87
CA TYR A 118 -2.59 -7.60 8.23
C TYR A 118 -1.60 -6.68 8.94
N GLY A 119 -1.04 -7.16 10.06
CA GLY A 119 -0.03 -6.41 10.81
C GLY A 119 1.39 -6.84 10.44
N ASP A 120 2.34 -6.37 11.25
CA ASP A 120 3.76 -6.66 11.06
C ASP A 120 4.10 -8.13 11.36
N SER A 121 3.39 -8.76 12.26
CA SER A 121 3.63 -10.16 12.64
C SER A 121 2.95 -11.17 11.70
N ASN A 122 1.99 -10.73 10.89
CA ASN A 122 1.29 -11.59 9.94
C ASN A 122 1.22 -10.94 8.57
N ALA A 123 2.30 -10.28 8.15
CA ALA A 123 2.38 -9.68 6.82
C ALA A 123 2.07 -10.73 5.76
N PRO A 124 1.15 -10.44 4.84
CA PRO A 124 0.65 -11.44 3.89
C PRO A 124 1.65 -11.69 2.76
N ASP A 125 1.66 -12.92 2.25
CA ASP A 125 2.38 -13.19 1.02
C ASP A 125 1.50 -12.82 -0.18
N GLU A 126 2.06 -12.96 -1.39
CA GLU A 126 1.36 -12.60 -2.62
C GLU A 126 0.08 -13.42 -2.79
N SER A 127 0.14 -14.70 -2.47
CA SER A 127 -1.01 -15.61 -2.59
C SER A 127 -2.16 -15.18 -1.67
N GLU A 128 -1.82 -14.84 -0.42
CA GLU A 128 -2.82 -14.38 0.55
C GLU A 128 -3.48 -13.08 0.09
N LEU A 129 -2.70 -12.14 -0.45
CA LEU A 129 -3.25 -10.88 -0.96
C LEU A 129 -4.14 -11.11 -2.17
N ARG A 130 -3.76 -11.97 -3.10
CA ARG A 130 -4.59 -12.32 -4.25
C ARG A 130 -5.90 -12.96 -3.82
N ASN A 131 -5.85 -13.84 -2.83
CA ASN A 131 -7.06 -14.48 -2.29
C ASN A 131 -7.97 -13.47 -1.60
N ALA A 132 -7.41 -12.53 -0.82
CA ALA A 132 -8.19 -11.47 -0.18
C ALA A 132 -8.87 -10.59 -1.23
N LEU A 133 -8.17 -10.25 -2.31
CA LEU A 133 -8.73 -9.47 -3.41
C LEU A 133 -9.86 -10.21 -4.13
N ARG A 134 -9.74 -11.52 -4.31
CA ARG A 134 -10.81 -12.32 -4.91
C ARG A 134 -12.07 -12.31 -4.06
N LYS A 135 -11.92 -12.40 -2.74
CA LYS A 135 -13.04 -12.33 -1.81
C LYS A 135 -13.64 -10.92 -1.71
N ALA A 136 -12.87 -9.91 -2.06
CA ALA A 136 -13.30 -8.51 -2.05
C ALA A 136 -14.10 -8.10 -3.30
N LYS A 137 -14.30 -9.00 -4.21
CA LYS A 137 -14.93 -8.72 -5.49
C LYS A 137 -16.43 -8.44 -5.36
#